data_b3bd06f4950eb18618eab4a2d9eec719
#
_entry.id   b3bd06f4950eb18618eab4a2d9eec719
#
_cell.length_a   1.000
_cell.length_b   1.000
_cell.length_c   1.000
_cell.angle_alpha   90.00
_cell.angle_beta   90.00
_cell.angle_gamma   90.00
#
_symmetry.space_group_name_H-M   'P 1'
#
loop_
_entity.id
_entity.type
_entity.pdbx_description
1 polymer ?
#
loop_
_entity_poly.entity_id
_entity_poly.type
_entity_poly.pdbx_seq_one_letter_code
_entity_poly.pdbx_strand_id
1 'polypeptide(L)'
;MNDMIIKGNTSLQKVYVLDDQAAMGCESIPQRIVLERDAKVDVVVIVMPGASCDIKLDVTLAGEGAEANIYGAYVCGSQERVKISVDMHHDLPHCNSRQLFKGIAGGTSRVDFYGKIIVAQDAQKTEAYQENHNILLTDGAKVDTKPQLEIYADDVKCSHGATIGRLNEEEQFYMRSRGITLEDAKVLQMISFIAPVLENLPESDRETISAQLEDAIRNIVRNF
;
A
#
# COMPACT_ATOMS: atom_id res chain seq x y z
N MET A 1 18.26 -8.57 -11.55
CA MET A 1 17.14 -7.62 -11.61
C MET A 1 15.93 -8.45 -11.96
N ASN A 2 14.89 -8.43 -11.15
CA ASN A 2 13.70 -9.26 -11.38
C ASN A 2 12.67 -8.38 -12.13
N ASP A 3 12.75 -8.39 -13.46
CA ASP A 3 11.88 -7.58 -14.32
C ASP A 3 10.63 -8.37 -14.69
N MET A 4 9.46 -7.72 -14.63
CA MET A 4 8.17 -8.29 -15.01
C MET A 4 7.61 -7.50 -16.20
N ILE A 5 7.32 -8.17 -17.30
CA ILE A 5 6.70 -7.57 -18.47
C ILE A 5 5.28 -8.12 -18.63
N ILE A 6 4.29 -7.24 -18.58
CA ILE A 6 2.89 -7.58 -18.82
C ILE A 6 2.58 -7.35 -20.29
N LYS A 7 2.31 -8.44 -20.98
CA LYS A 7 2.06 -8.43 -22.43
C LYS A 7 0.74 -7.72 -22.77
N GLY A 8 0.71 -7.12 -23.95
CA GLY A 8 -0.45 -6.40 -24.43
C GLY A 8 -1.75 -7.20 -24.36
N ASN A 9 -2.85 -6.56 -23.99
CA ASN A 9 -4.19 -7.16 -23.80
C ASN A 9 -4.23 -8.31 -22.78
N THR A 10 -3.33 -8.32 -21.80
CA THR A 10 -3.33 -9.31 -20.72
C THR A 10 -3.50 -8.64 -19.36
N SER A 11 -4.06 -9.40 -18.41
CA SER A 11 -4.22 -8.96 -17.02
C SER A 11 -3.47 -9.91 -16.09
N LEU A 12 -2.77 -9.36 -15.12
CA LEU A 12 -2.06 -10.12 -14.10
C LEU A 12 -2.36 -9.57 -12.71
N GLN A 13 -2.68 -10.44 -11.77
CA GLN A 13 -2.77 -10.11 -10.35
C GLN A 13 -1.67 -10.82 -9.57
N LYS A 14 -0.99 -10.11 -8.66
CA LYS A 14 0.07 -10.63 -7.80
C LYS A 14 -0.13 -10.19 -6.37
N VAL A 15 0.08 -11.13 -5.45
CA VAL A 15 0.05 -10.87 -4.01
C VAL A 15 1.41 -11.25 -3.41
N TYR A 16 1.95 -10.36 -2.60
CA TYR A 16 3.18 -10.56 -1.84
C TYR A 16 2.88 -10.35 -0.36
N VAL A 17 3.11 -11.37 0.44
CA VAL A 17 2.99 -11.29 1.90
C VAL A 17 4.39 -11.42 2.49
N LEU A 18 4.81 -10.40 3.23
CA LEU A 18 6.11 -10.34 3.89
C LEU A 18 5.91 -10.52 5.39
N ASP A 19 6.52 -11.54 5.96
CA ASP A 19 6.51 -11.85 7.39
C ASP A 19 7.95 -11.78 7.99
N ASP A 20 8.10 -12.11 9.25
CA ASP A 20 9.38 -12.07 9.97
C ASP A 20 10.41 -13.09 9.44
N GLN A 21 9.96 -14.15 8.77
CA GLN A 21 10.81 -15.15 8.12
C GLN A 21 11.24 -14.70 6.72
N ALA A 22 10.57 -13.71 6.17
CA ALA A 22 10.72 -13.21 4.81
C ALA A 22 11.78 -12.09 4.66
N ALA A 23 12.88 -12.13 5.42
CA ALA A 23 14.07 -11.33 5.06
C ALA A 23 14.51 -11.59 3.58
N MET A 24 14.12 -12.72 3.01
CA MET A 24 14.23 -13.09 1.59
C MET A 24 12.98 -12.70 0.76
N GLY A 25 11.86 -12.32 1.38
CA GLY A 25 10.58 -12.07 0.68
C GLY A 25 10.59 -10.82 -0.18
N CYS A 26 11.37 -9.79 0.19
CA CYS A 26 11.49 -8.58 -0.63
C CYS A 26 12.16 -8.85 -1.98
N GLU A 27 12.98 -9.89 -2.09
CA GLU A 27 13.62 -10.29 -3.35
C GLU A 27 12.64 -10.91 -4.35
N SER A 28 11.49 -11.41 -3.89
CA SER A 28 10.44 -11.96 -4.74
C SER A 28 9.62 -10.88 -5.45
N ILE A 29 9.59 -9.65 -4.90
CA ILE A 29 8.87 -8.51 -5.50
C ILE A 29 9.69 -8.01 -6.70
N PRO A 30 9.09 -7.89 -7.90
CA PRO A 30 9.80 -7.37 -9.06
C PRO A 30 10.19 -5.92 -8.79
N GLN A 31 11.44 -5.58 -9.12
CA GLN A 31 11.91 -4.20 -8.99
C GLN A 31 11.37 -3.33 -10.14
N ARG A 32 11.13 -3.93 -11.30
CA ARG A 32 10.62 -3.26 -12.47
C ARG A 32 9.43 -3.99 -13.06
N ILE A 33 8.36 -3.26 -13.36
CA ILE A 33 7.15 -3.75 -14.02
C ILE A 33 6.92 -2.89 -15.26
N VAL A 34 6.81 -3.49 -16.43
CA VAL A 34 6.54 -2.78 -17.68
C VAL A 34 5.25 -3.32 -18.28
N LEU A 35 4.32 -2.40 -18.59
CA LEU A 35 3.03 -2.74 -19.19
C LEU A 35 3.02 -2.33 -20.66
N GLU A 36 2.71 -3.31 -21.52
CA GLU A 36 2.45 -3.08 -22.94
C GLU A 36 1.02 -2.54 -23.15
N ARG A 37 0.62 -2.34 -24.41
CA ARG A 37 -0.68 -1.77 -24.80
C ARG A 37 -1.86 -2.57 -24.20
N ASP A 38 -2.82 -1.83 -23.59
CA ASP A 38 -4.03 -2.40 -22.98
C ASP A 38 -3.74 -3.53 -21.95
N ALA A 39 -2.53 -3.53 -21.40
CA ALA A 39 -2.14 -4.45 -20.34
C ALA A 39 -2.61 -3.94 -18.97
N LYS A 40 -2.96 -4.87 -18.07
CA LYS A 40 -3.36 -4.54 -16.70
C LYS A 40 -2.54 -5.31 -15.68
N VAL A 41 -2.13 -4.63 -14.61
CA VAL A 41 -1.53 -5.27 -13.42
C VAL A 41 -2.18 -4.77 -12.14
N ASP A 42 -2.53 -5.71 -11.26
CA ASP A 42 -2.92 -5.46 -9.89
C ASP A 42 -1.88 -6.12 -8.96
N VAL A 43 -1.19 -5.33 -8.15
CA VAL A 43 -0.20 -5.80 -7.17
C VAL A 43 -0.66 -5.47 -5.78
N VAL A 44 -0.74 -6.46 -4.90
CA VAL A 44 -1.05 -6.28 -3.48
C VAL A 44 0.16 -6.70 -2.65
N VAL A 45 0.64 -5.81 -1.80
CA VAL A 45 1.76 -6.06 -0.88
C VAL A 45 1.28 -5.94 0.55
N ILE A 46 1.44 -7.00 1.31
CA ILE A 46 1.09 -7.04 2.75
C ILE A 46 2.37 -7.23 3.55
N VAL A 47 2.68 -6.28 4.42
CA VAL A 47 3.81 -6.37 5.35
C VAL A 47 3.24 -6.68 6.74
N MET A 48 3.49 -7.90 7.20
CA MET A 48 3.02 -8.40 8.49
C MET A 48 3.89 -7.84 9.63
N PRO A 49 3.36 -7.79 10.86
CA PRO A 49 4.16 -7.45 12.05
C PRO A 49 5.40 -8.33 12.19
N GLY A 50 6.52 -7.71 12.60
CA GLY A 50 7.82 -8.36 12.70
C GLY A 50 8.68 -8.25 11.42
N ALA A 51 8.07 -8.02 10.26
CA ALA A 51 8.81 -7.87 9.01
C ALA A 51 9.45 -6.49 8.88
N SER A 52 10.72 -6.47 8.48
CA SER A 52 11.42 -5.26 8.03
C SER A 52 11.80 -5.42 6.56
N CYS A 53 11.55 -4.40 5.73
CA CYS A 53 11.75 -4.49 4.29
C CYS A 53 12.14 -3.15 3.64
N ASP A 54 12.81 -3.24 2.50
CA ASP A 54 13.06 -2.12 1.56
C ASP A 54 12.49 -2.52 0.19
N ILE A 55 11.28 -2.05 -0.11
CA ILE A 55 10.55 -2.36 -1.35
C ILE A 55 10.78 -1.22 -2.32
N LYS A 56 11.20 -1.57 -3.54
CA LYS A 56 11.34 -0.62 -4.65
C LYS A 56 10.60 -1.15 -5.86
N LEU A 57 9.65 -0.36 -6.34
CA LEU A 57 8.84 -0.65 -7.51
C LEU A 57 9.02 0.48 -8.53
N ASP A 58 9.54 0.17 -9.69
CA ASP A 58 9.57 1.02 -10.88
C ASP A 58 8.53 0.47 -11.85
N VAL A 59 7.43 1.18 -12.05
CA VAL A 59 6.31 0.74 -12.87
C VAL A 59 6.19 1.66 -14.07
N THR A 60 6.31 1.10 -15.28
CA THR A 60 6.23 1.86 -16.53
C THR A 60 5.02 1.41 -17.36
N LEU A 61 4.08 2.34 -17.58
CA LEU A 61 2.98 2.16 -18.52
C LEU A 61 3.49 2.57 -19.91
N ALA A 62 4.15 1.61 -20.58
CA ALA A 62 4.82 1.80 -21.88
C ALA A 62 3.91 1.55 -23.07
N GLY A 63 2.68 1.11 -22.86
CA GLY A 63 1.65 0.91 -23.89
C GLY A 63 0.44 1.80 -23.64
N GLU A 64 -0.17 2.31 -24.72
CA GLU A 64 -1.43 3.05 -24.65
C GLU A 64 -2.53 2.21 -23.99
N GLY A 65 -3.36 2.83 -23.13
CA GLY A 65 -4.46 2.15 -22.45
C GLY A 65 -4.04 1.24 -21.30
N ALA A 66 -2.75 1.23 -20.91
CA ALA A 66 -2.27 0.39 -19.82
C ALA A 66 -2.83 0.83 -18.45
N GLU A 67 -3.05 -0.13 -17.56
CA GLU A 67 -3.58 0.08 -16.20
C GLU A 67 -2.70 -0.59 -15.15
N ALA A 68 -2.26 0.17 -14.13
CA ALA A 68 -1.44 -0.34 -13.03
C ALA A 68 -2.02 0.06 -11.68
N ASN A 69 -2.42 -0.92 -10.87
CA ASN A 69 -2.92 -0.71 -9.53
C ASN A 69 -1.98 -1.34 -8.51
N ILE A 70 -1.49 -0.53 -7.56
CA ILE A 70 -0.58 -0.97 -6.51
C ILE A 70 -1.23 -0.70 -5.16
N TYR A 71 -1.47 -1.77 -4.42
CA TYR A 71 -2.08 -1.72 -3.10
C TYR A 71 -1.10 -2.21 -2.05
N GLY A 72 -0.97 -1.51 -0.93
CA GLY A 72 -0.08 -1.92 0.15
C GLY A 72 -0.71 -1.75 1.52
N ALA A 73 -0.59 -2.76 2.37
CA ALA A 73 -0.87 -2.64 3.80
C ALA A 73 0.37 -3.04 4.59
N TYR A 74 0.73 -2.28 5.61
CA TYR A 74 1.81 -2.61 6.53
C TYR A 74 1.39 -2.37 7.97
N VAL A 75 1.72 -3.33 8.82
CA VAL A 75 1.41 -3.29 10.25
C VAL A 75 2.70 -3.52 11.03
N CYS A 76 3.13 -2.52 11.78
CA CYS A 76 4.35 -2.55 12.59
C CYS A 76 3.97 -2.42 14.06
N GLY A 77 4.45 -3.30 14.91
CA GLY A 77 4.11 -3.33 16.35
C GLY A 77 5.30 -3.14 17.28
N SER A 78 6.55 -3.18 16.79
CA SER A 78 7.74 -3.21 17.62
C SER A 78 8.83 -2.25 17.15
N GLN A 79 9.86 -2.75 16.46
CA GLN A 79 11.03 -1.97 16.01
C GLN A 79 11.26 -2.08 14.50
N GLU A 80 10.25 -2.52 13.78
CA GLU A 80 10.32 -2.76 12.34
C GLU A 80 10.75 -1.51 11.58
N ARG A 81 11.45 -1.76 10.48
CA ARG A 81 11.83 -0.74 9.51
C ARG A 81 11.26 -1.09 8.15
N VAL A 82 10.26 -0.35 7.75
CA VAL A 82 9.58 -0.54 6.47
C VAL A 82 9.89 0.65 5.59
N LYS A 83 10.49 0.39 4.43
CA LYS A 83 10.74 1.39 3.41
C LYS A 83 10.07 0.95 2.12
N ILE A 84 9.27 1.84 1.55
CA ILE A 84 8.54 1.61 0.30
C ILE A 84 8.81 2.78 -0.63
N SER A 85 9.32 2.49 -1.83
CA SER A 85 9.49 3.45 -2.91
C SER A 85 8.75 2.95 -4.13
N VAL A 86 7.88 3.79 -4.69
CA VAL A 86 7.12 3.49 -5.93
C VAL A 86 7.30 4.63 -6.90
N ASP A 87 7.96 4.37 -8.02
CA ASP A 87 8.02 5.27 -9.16
C ASP A 87 7.06 4.76 -10.24
N MET A 88 6.08 5.59 -10.63
CA MET A 88 5.05 5.27 -11.60
C MET A 88 5.20 6.16 -12.83
N HIS A 89 5.56 5.58 -13.96
CA HIS A 89 5.82 6.29 -15.21
C HIS A 89 4.67 6.06 -16.20
N HIS A 90 4.02 7.15 -16.58
CA HIS A 90 3.04 7.18 -17.67
C HIS A 90 3.72 7.75 -18.91
N ASP A 91 4.10 6.89 -19.86
CA ASP A 91 4.83 7.29 -21.05
C ASP A 91 3.90 7.54 -22.24
N LEU A 92 2.73 6.92 -22.27
CA LEU A 92 1.76 6.97 -23.37
C LEU A 92 0.36 7.39 -22.91
N PRO A 93 -0.52 7.86 -23.82
CA PRO A 93 -1.83 8.35 -23.45
C PRO A 93 -2.82 7.27 -23.02
N HIS A 94 -3.93 7.72 -22.41
CA HIS A 94 -5.05 6.89 -21.95
C HIS A 94 -4.69 5.86 -20.89
N CYS A 95 -3.58 6.06 -20.18
CA CYS A 95 -3.14 5.17 -19.11
C CYS A 95 -3.76 5.53 -17.76
N ASN A 96 -4.01 4.51 -16.94
CA ASN A 96 -4.58 4.67 -15.60
C ASN A 96 -3.66 4.05 -14.55
N SER A 97 -3.49 4.74 -13.41
CA SER A 97 -2.83 4.14 -12.26
C SER A 97 -3.49 4.51 -10.94
N ARG A 98 -3.48 3.56 -10.01
CA ARG A 98 -3.90 3.79 -8.63
C ARG A 98 -2.89 3.20 -7.67
N GLN A 99 -2.50 4.00 -6.69
CA GLN A 99 -1.66 3.58 -5.58
C GLN A 99 -2.41 3.85 -4.28
N LEU A 100 -2.66 2.82 -3.48
CA LEU A 100 -3.28 2.95 -2.17
C LEU A 100 -2.45 2.20 -1.14
N PHE A 101 -1.83 2.96 -0.23
CA PHE A 101 -1.06 2.41 0.87
C PHE A 101 -1.67 2.80 2.21
N LYS A 102 -1.86 1.82 3.08
CA LYS A 102 -2.38 2.02 4.44
C LYS A 102 -1.46 1.39 5.47
N GLY A 103 -0.97 2.20 6.39
CA GLY A 103 0.02 1.81 7.37
C GLY A 103 -0.42 1.99 8.81
N ILE A 104 -0.05 1.05 9.65
CA ILE A 104 -0.22 1.11 11.10
C ILE A 104 1.16 0.95 11.73
N ALA A 105 1.60 1.95 12.50
CA ALA A 105 2.93 1.99 13.09
C ALA A 105 2.84 2.13 14.62
N GLY A 106 3.38 1.15 15.33
CA GLY A 106 3.45 1.08 16.79
C GLY A 106 4.87 0.85 17.29
N GLY A 107 5.04 0.73 18.62
CA GLY A 107 6.35 0.54 19.26
C GLY A 107 7.30 1.70 18.97
N THR A 108 8.46 1.38 18.43
CA THR A 108 9.49 2.33 17.95
C THR A 108 9.79 2.14 16.46
N SER A 109 8.83 1.58 15.73
CA SER A 109 8.95 1.31 14.30
C SER A 109 9.20 2.58 13.48
N ARG A 110 9.79 2.38 12.29
CA ARG A 110 10.10 3.44 11.34
C ARG A 110 9.53 3.04 9.98
N VAL A 111 8.74 3.94 9.39
CA VAL A 111 8.19 3.75 8.05
C VAL A 111 8.57 4.94 7.18
N ASP A 112 9.21 4.66 6.05
CA ASP A 112 9.53 5.64 5.03
C ASP A 112 8.76 5.28 3.75
N PHE A 113 7.83 6.13 3.34
CA PHE A 113 7.12 5.99 2.08
C PHE A 113 7.53 7.10 1.11
N TYR A 114 7.97 6.71 -0.06
CA TYR A 114 8.23 7.59 -1.17
C TYR A 114 7.41 7.11 -2.38
N GLY A 115 6.56 7.97 -2.90
CA GLY A 115 5.75 7.65 -4.07
C GLY A 115 5.83 8.77 -5.08
N LYS A 116 6.21 8.46 -6.32
CA LYS A 116 6.36 9.42 -7.39
C LYS A 116 5.53 8.99 -8.59
N ILE A 117 4.75 9.91 -9.14
CA ILE A 117 4.06 9.74 -10.41
C ILE A 117 4.70 10.69 -11.41
N ILE A 118 5.09 10.17 -12.57
CA ILE A 118 5.68 10.92 -13.68
C ILE A 118 4.78 10.72 -14.88
N VAL A 119 4.28 11.84 -15.45
CA VAL A 119 3.43 11.83 -16.64
C VAL A 119 4.16 12.55 -17.75
N ALA A 120 4.54 11.82 -18.81
CA ALA A 120 5.24 12.38 -19.96
C ALA A 120 4.35 13.38 -20.74
N GLN A 121 4.96 14.25 -21.53
CA GLN A 121 4.26 15.31 -22.27
C GLN A 121 3.17 14.77 -23.21
N ASP A 122 3.43 13.63 -23.84
CA ASP A 122 2.49 13.02 -24.78
C ASP A 122 1.51 12.03 -24.11
N ALA A 123 1.62 11.80 -22.79
CA ALA A 123 0.75 10.92 -22.02
C ALA A 123 -0.57 11.60 -21.65
N GLN A 124 -1.27 12.13 -22.65
CA GLN A 124 -2.57 12.79 -22.47
C GLN A 124 -3.67 11.81 -22.04
N LYS A 125 -4.72 12.32 -21.40
CA LYS A 125 -5.84 11.52 -20.89
C LYS A 125 -5.42 10.49 -19.83
N THR A 126 -4.29 10.71 -19.16
CA THR A 126 -3.86 9.93 -18.01
C THR A 126 -4.73 10.23 -16.79
N GLU A 127 -5.13 9.18 -16.08
CA GLU A 127 -5.71 9.29 -14.73
C GLU A 127 -4.79 8.58 -13.74
N ALA A 128 -4.21 9.32 -12.79
CA ALA A 128 -3.23 8.79 -11.85
C ALA A 128 -3.49 9.27 -10.42
N TYR A 129 -3.71 8.32 -9.51
CA TYR A 129 -4.06 8.60 -8.12
C TYR A 129 -3.11 7.89 -7.16
N GLN A 130 -2.61 8.64 -6.17
CA GLN A 130 -1.74 8.10 -5.14
C GLN A 130 -2.24 8.51 -3.75
N GLU A 131 -2.46 7.53 -2.88
CA GLU A 131 -2.88 7.74 -1.50
C GLU A 131 -1.99 6.95 -0.54
N ASN A 132 -1.49 7.62 0.51
CA ASN A 132 -0.78 6.97 1.60
C ASN A 132 -1.32 7.46 2.94
N HIS A 133 -2.03 6.60 3.66
CA HIS A 133 -2.65 6.91 4.94
C HIS A 133 -2.02 6.10 6.06
N ASN A 134 -1.75 6.74 7.19
CA ASN A 134 -1.04 6.11 8.30
C ASN A 134 -1.70 6.39 9.65
N ILE A 135 -1.65 5.39 10.54
CA ILE A 135 -2.03 5.51 11.95
C ILE A 135 -0.81 5.25 12.82
N LEU A 136 -0.52 6.17 13.74
CA LEU A 136 0.46 6.00 14.81
C LEU A 136 -0.24 5.48 16.06
N LEU A 137 0.21 4.32 16.57
CA LEU A 137 -0.30 3.73 17.81
C LEU A 137 0.45 4.24 19.04
N THR A 138 1.71 4.63 18.89
CA THR A 138 2.61 5.04 19.98
C THR A 138 3.40 6.29 19.62
N ASP A 139 3.89 7.01 20.61
CA ASP A 139 4.74 8.19 20.41
C ASP A 139 6.16 7.83 19.91
N GLY A 140 6.57 6.59 20.11
CA GLY A 140 7.88 6.10 19.66
C GLY A 140 7.92 5.80 18.16
N ALA A 141 6.79 5.48 17.54
CA ALA A 141 6.69 5.18 16.11
C ALA A 141 6.84 6.44 15.26
N LYS A 142 7.45 6.29 14.09
CA LYS A 142 7.63 7.40 13.14
C LYS A 142 7.28 6.96 11.72
N VAL A 143 6.58 7.83 11.02
CA VAL A 143 6.25 7.69 9.58
C VAL A 143 6.71 8.94 8.86
N ASP A 144 7.46 8.77 7.80
CA ASP A 144 7.82 9.82 6.84
C ASP A 144 7.19 9.46 5.48
N THR A 145 6.31 10.32 4.97
CA THR A 145 5.62 10.10 3.69
C THR A 145 5.89 11.26 2.74
N LYS A 146 6.37 10.94 1.54
CA LYS A 146 6.77 11.90 0.51
C LYS A 146 6.13 11.56 -0.84
N PRO A 147 4.85 11.93 -1.04
CA PRO A 147 4.23 11.83 -2.35
C PRO A 147 4.73 12.96 -3.27
N GLN A 148 4.97 12.63 -4.55
CA GLN A 148 5.44 13.58 -5.55
C GLN A 148 4.73 13.37 -6.89
N LEU A 149 4.40 14.46 -7.57
CA LEU A 149 3.86 14.47 -8.93
C LEU A 149 4.80 15.28 -9.84
N GLU A 150 5.16 14.71 -10.99
CA GLU A 150 5.86 15.37 -12.08
C GLU A 150 5.01 15.24 -13.34
N ILE A 151 4.25 16.28 -13.67
CA ILE A 151 3.25 16.24 -14.74
C ILE A 151 3.67 17.18 -15.85
N TYR A 152 3.91 16.61 -17.04
CA TYR A 152 4.31 17.35 -18.23
C TYR A 152 3.22 17.40 -19.30
N ALA A 153 2.08 16.71 -19.10
CA ALA A 153 0.91 16.73 -19.98
C ALA A 153 -0.17 17.69 -19.44
N ASP A 154 -1.03 18.20 -20.31
CA ASP A 154 -2.03 19.24 -19.98
C ASP A 154 -3.42 18.66 -19.69
N ASP A 155 -3.82 17.58 -20.38
CA ASP A 155 -5.15 16.99 -20.28
C ASP A 155 -5.12 15.68 -19.49
N VAL A 156 -4.99 15.81 -18.18
CA VAL A 156 -4.84 14.67 -17.25
C VAL A 156 -5.61 14.92 -15.96
N LYS A 157 -5.89 13.83 -15.21
CA LYS A 157 -6.42 13.87 -13.85
C LYS A 157 -5.44 13.18 -12.91
N CYS A 158 -4.66 13.96 -12.21
CA CYS A 158 -3.65 13.42 -11.29
C CYS A 158 -3.82 14.02 -9.90
N SER A 159 -3.76 13.18 -8.88
CA SER A 159 -3.77 13.66 -7.51
C SER A 159 -2.96 12.76 -6.59
N HIS A 160 -2.50 13.34 -5.48
CA HIS A 160 -1.93 12.59 -4.39
C HIS A 160 -2.51 13.03 -3.05
N GLY A 161 -2.52 12.12 -2.08
CA GLY A 161 -2.93 12.38 -0.70
C GLY A 161 -2.05 11.62 0.28
N ALA A 162 -1.69 12.28 1.38
CA ALA A 162 -1.00 11.62 2.48
C ALA A 162 -1.55 12.10 3.81
N THR A 163 -1.75 11.16 4.75
CA THR A 163 -2.19 11.47 6.11
C THR A 163 -1.42 10.66 7.13
N ILE A 164 -1.16 11.28 8.28
CA ILE A 164 -0.65 10.61 9.46
C ILE A 164 -1.57 11.01 10.61
N GLY A 165 -2.25 10.05 11.22
CA GLY A 165 -3.22 10.26 12.29
C GLY A 165 -3.05 9.28 13.43
N ARG A 166 -4.03 9.26 14.31
CA ARG A 166 -4.17 8.31 15.42
C ARG A 166 -5.54 7.67 15.39
N LEU A 167 -5.74 6.60 16.16
CA LEU A 167 -7.05 6.00 16.35
C LEU A 167 -8.00 7.04 16.98
N ASN A 168 -9.26 7.01 16.54
CA ASN A 168 -10.27 7.97 16.98
C ASN A 168 -10.82 7.60 18.37
N GLU A 169 -10.52 8.41 19.38
CA GLU A 169 -10.95 8.20 20.77
C GLU A 169 -12.48 8.35 20.96
N GLU A 170 -13.14 9.22 20.19
CA GLU A 170 -14.59 9.39 20.25
C GLU A 170 -15.32 8.15 19.74
N GLU A 171 -14.85 7.54 18.65
CA GLU A 171 -15.38 6.28 18.15
C GLU A 171 -15.15 5.15 19.16
N GLN A 172 -13.97 5.08 19.79
CA GLN A 172 -13.69 4.11 20.85
C GLN A 172 -14.63 4.31 22.04
N PHE A 173 -14.85 5.54 22.46
CA PHE A 173 -15.80 5.87 23.54
C PHE A 173 -17.22 5.40 23.18
N TYR A 174 -17.68 5.68 21.95
CA TYR A 174 -18.98 5.22 21.48
C TYR A 174 -19.11 3.71 21.50
N MET A 175 -18.12 2.99 20.94
CA MET A 175 -18.10 1.52 20.95
C MET A 175 -18.12 0.94 22.36
N ARG A 176 -17.35 1.53 23.28
CA ARG A 176 -17.33 1.12 24.69
C ARG A 176 -18.68 1.37 25.40
N SER A 177 -19.37 2.44 25.08
CA SER A 177 -20.71 2.69 25.60
C SER A 177 -21.76 1.65 25.18
N ARG A 178 -21.45 0.88 24.14
CA ARG A 178 -22.25 -0.25 23.60
C ARG A 178 -21.76 -1.61 24.09
N GLY A 179 -20.81 -1.66 25.02
CA GLY A 179 -20.31 -2.89 25.64
C GLY A 179 -19.13 -3.53 24.92
N ILE A 180 -18.56 -2.91 23.87
CA ILE A 180 -17.34 -3.37 23.22
C ILE A 180 -16.14 -3.00 24.12
N THR A 181 -15.19 -3.91 24.30
CA THR A 181 -13.99 -3.63 25.07
C THR A 181 -13.11 -2.59 24.39
N LEU A 182 -12.22 -1.91 25.12
CA LEU A 182 -11.28 -0.97 24.50
C LEU A 182 -10.33 -1.68 23.52
N GLU A 183 -9.91 -2.92 23.87
CA GLU A 183 -9.09 -3.77 23.01
C GLU A 183 -9.81 -4.03 21.68
N ASP A 184 -11.04 -4.53 21.72
CA ASP A 184 -11.81 -4.82 20.51
C ASP A 184 -12.13 -3.56 19.70
N ALA A 185 -12.40 -2.42 20.35
CA ALA A 185 -12.63 -1.16 19.65
C ALA A 185 -11.39 -0.71 18.86
N LYS A 186 -10.19 -0.80 19.45
CA LYS A 186 -8.93 -0.53 18.74
C LYS A 186 -8.72 -1.48 17.57
N VAL A 187 -8.92 -2.79 17.78
CA VAL A 187 -8.78 -3.81 16.73
C VAL A 187 -9.73 -3.52 15.57
N LEU A 188 -11.00 -3.24 15.86
CA LEU A 188 -12.00 -2.93 14.83
C LEU A 188 -11.62 -1.70 14.00
N GLN A 189 -11.12 -0.62 14.63
CA GLN A 189 -10.66 0.56 13.91
C GLN A 189 -9.46 0.25 13.01
N MET A 190 -8.49 -0.52 13.51
CA MET A 190 -7.30 -0.89 12.73
C MET A 190 -7.66 -1.75 11.52
N ILE A 191 -8.53 -2.75 11.69
CA ILE A 191 -8.99 -3.61 10.60
C ILE A 191 -9.78 -2.78 9.58
N SER A 192 -10.74 -1.97 10.02
CA SER A 192 -11.52 -1.10 9.13
C SER A 192 -10.63 -0.13 8.36
N PHE A 193 -9.55 0.35 8.96
CA PHE A 193 -8.61 1.25 8.31
C PHE A 193 -7.86 0.58 7.15
N ILE A 194 -7.41 -0.68 7.30
CA ILE A 194 -6.68 -1.40 6.24
C ILE A 194 -7.60 -2.14 5.27
N ALA A 195 -8.88 -2.33 5.59
CA ALA A 195 -9.85 -3.09 4.78
C ALA A 195 -9.86 -2.68 3.29
N PRO A 196 -9.79 -1.39 2.90
CA PRO A 196 -9.77 -1.00 1.50
C PRO A 196 -8.60 -1.56 0.68
N VAL A 197 -7.48 -1.91 1.32
CA VAL A 197 -6.38 -2.63 0.66
C VAL A 197 -6.73 -4.11 0.52
N LEU A 198 -7.27 -4.73 1.57
CA LEU A 198 -7.61 -6.15 1.60
C LEU A 198 -8.71 -6.53 0.60
N GLU A 199 -9.61 -5.60 0.28
CA GLU A 199 -10.64 -5.78 -0.74
C GLU A 199 -10.09 -6.04 -2.15
N ASN A 200 -8.83 -5.67 -2.39
CA ASN A 200 -8.13 -5.91 -3.66
C ASN A 200 -7.36 -7.24 -3.69
N LEU A 201 -7.41 -8.03 -2.63
CA LEU A 201 -6.88 -9.40 -2.63
C LEU A 201 -7.77 -10.32 -3.48
N PRO A 202 -7.20 -11.34 -4.14
CA PRO A 202 -7.97 -12.42 -4.73
C PRO A 202 -8.90 -13.06 -3.69
N GLU A 203 -10.07 -13.48 -4.11
CA GLU A 203 -11.06 -14.09 -3.21
C GLU A 203 -10.49 -15.31 -2.48
N SER A 204 -9.62 -16.10 -3.15
CA SER A 204 -8.95 -17.26 -2.57
C SER A 204 -8.05 -16.94 -1.36
N ASP A 205 -7.46 -15.76 -1.33
CA ASP A 205 -6.42 -15.39 -0.36
C ASP A 205 -6.97 -14.45 0.73
N ARG A 206 -8.07 -13.76 0.43
CA ARG A 206 -8.63 -12.68 1.25
C ARG A 206 -8.96 -13.13 2.66
N GLU A 207 -9.67 -14.23 2.81
CA GLU A 207 -10.09 -14.73 4.12
C GLU A 207 -8.87 -15.11 4.98
N THR A 208 -7.93 -15.84 4.41
CA THR A 208 -6.72 -16.31 5.11
C THR A 208 -5.84 -15.14 5.55
N ILE A 209 -5.54 -14.21 4.63
CA ILE A 209 -4.68 -13.06 4.93
C ILE A 209 -5.36 -12.11 5.92
N SER A 210 -6.68 -11.88 5.79
CA SER A 210 -7.42 -11.03 6.72
C SER A 210 -7.43 -11.61 8.14
N ALA A 211 -7.63 -12.92 8.29
CA ALA A 211 -7.59 -13.58 9.59
C ALA A 211 -6.19 -13.49 10.22
N GLN A 212 -5.13 -13.72 9.45
CA GLN A 212 -3.75 -13.59 9.94
C GLN A 212 -3.44 -12.17 10.40
N LEU A 213 -3.87 -11.16 9.64
CA LEU A 213 -3.70 -9.75 10.03
C LEU A 213 -4.51 -9.40 11.27
N GLU A 214 -5.75 -9.88 11.39
CA GLU A 214 -6.56 -9.65 12.59
C GLU A 214 -5.90 -10.21 13.84
N ASP A 215 -5.43 -11.46 13.79
CA ASP A 215 -4.73 -12.10 14.90
C ASP A 215 -3.45 -11.34 15.27
N ALA A 216 -2.68 -10.91 14.29
CA ALA A 216 -1.47 -10.13 14.49
C ALA A 216 -1.77 -8.75 15.11
N ILE A 217 -2.81 -8.06 14.65
CA ILE A 217 -3.28 -6.78 15.21
C ILE A 217 -3.76 -6.96 16.67
N ARG A 218 -4.51 -8.02 16.98
CA ARG A 218 -4.93 -8.32 18.36
C ARG A 218 -3.72 -8.50 19.29
N ASN A 219 -2.69 -9.19 18.82
CA ASN A 219 -1.45 -9.38 19.59
C ASN A 219 -0.72 -8.04 19.83
N ILE A 220 -0.69 -7.15 18.85
CA ILE A 220 -0.12 -5.81 19.02
C ILE A 220 -0.90 -5.02 20.05
N VAL A 221 -2.23 -4.97 19.96
CA VAL A 221 -3.09 -4.19 20.87
C VAL A 221 -2.96 -4.65 22.32
N ARG A 222 -2.76 -5.94 22.57
CA ARG A 222 -2.53 -6.50 23.93
C ARG A 222 -1.20 -6.11 24.56
N ASN A 223 -0.23 -5.72 23.74
CA ASN A 223 1.09 -5.31 24.19
C ASN A 223 1.24 -3.80 24.40
N PHE A 224 0.19 -3.02 24.13
CA PHE A 224 0.08 -1.56 24.31
C PHE A 224 -1.13 -1.18 25.20
#